data_854a5ff8c0d7cc5de8ed91ead9be6358
#
_entry.id   854a5ff8c0d7cc5de8ed91ead9be6358
#
_cell.length_a   1.000
_cell.length_b   1.000
_cell.length_c   1.000
_cell.angle_alpha   90.00
_cell.angle_beta   90.00
_cell.angle_gamma   90.00
#
_symmetry.space_group_name_H-M   'P 1'
#
loop_
_entity.id
_entity.type
_entity.pdbx_description
1 polymer ?
#
loop_
_entity_poly.entity_id
_entity_poly.type
_entity_poly.pdbx_seq_one_letter_code
_entity_poly.pdbx_strand_id
1 'polypeptide(L)'
;MTNQEIKVNFKAYDSLQELGKSNHDLCLEAIKALKNSHSPYSKFRVGAALRLKSGKIVYGSNQENAAYPSGLCAERVALFTWGASYPHDPIEAMAVTAQTDTFEIEKPTACCGSCLQVLAECENRQGTPVEVILFCKNGTAWVMNGVESFLPFLFFENKLKG
;
A
#
# COMPACT_ATOMS: atom_id res chain seq x y z
N MET A 1 -30.00 -8.12 21.40
CA MET A 1 -29.17 -7.31 20.51
C MET A 1 -27.97 -6.82 21.34
N THR A 2 -26.75 -7.12 20.90
CA THR A 2 -25.52 -6.70 21.58
C THR A 2 -24.78 -5.72 20.67
N ASN A 3 -24.33 -4.61 21.23
CA ASN A 3 -23.44 -3.69 20.52
C ASN A 3 -22.01 -4.24 20.57
N GLN A 4 -21.33 -4.23 19.45
CA GLN A 4 -19.90 -4.57 19.33
C GLN A 4 -19.14 -3.36 18.85
N GLU A 5 -17.90 -3.18 19.32
CA GLU A 5 -17.01 -2.09 18.94
C GLU A 5 -15.73 -2.66 18.31
N ILE A 6 -15.28 -2.04 17.26
CA ILE A 6 -13.98 -2.34 16.62
C ILE A 6 -13.10 -1.11 16.80
N LYS A 7 -11.90 -1.32 17.36
CA LYS A 7 -10.88 -0.27 17.53
C LYS A 7 -9.79 -0.45 16.49
N VAL A 8 -9.53 0.59 15.73
CA VAL A 8 -8.41 0.64 14.77
C VAL A 8 -7.26 1.40 15.44
N ASN A 9 -6.09 0.77 15.49
CA ASN A 9 -4.87 1.38 16.03
C ASN A 9 -3.86 1.60 14.90
N PHE A 10 -3.28 2.79 14.86
CA PHE A 10 -2.17 3.13 13.96
C PHE A 10 -1.21 4.11 14.64
N LYS A 11 0.03 4.16 14.15
CA LYS A 11 1.00 5.15 14.59
C LYS A 11 1.00 6.31 13.60
N ALA A 12 0.89 7.53 14.10
CA ALA A 12 1.02 8.74 13.31
C ALA A 12 2.38 9.41 13.63
N TYR A 13 3.04 9.89 12.57
CA TYR A 13 4.33 10.56 12.62
C TYR A 13 4.23 11.88 11.88
N ASP A 14 4.86 12.92 12.42
CA ASP A 14 4.90 14.25 11.80
C ASP A 14 6.05 14.37 10.79
N SER A 15 7.01 13.45 10.84
CA SER A 15 8.18 13.45 9.97
C SER A 15 8.61 12.03 9.59
N LEU A 16 9.03 11.83 8.33
CA LEU A 16 9.57 10.56 7.85
C LEU A 16 10.84 10.12 8.59
N GLN A 17 11.59 11.06 9.15
CA GLN A 17 12.80 10.78 9.94
C GLN A 17 12.50 9.99 11.23
N GLU A 18 11.27 10.08 11.74
CA GLU A 18 10.84 9.36 12.95
C GLU A 18 10.52 7.87 12.68
N LEU A 19 10.38 7.48 11.41
CA LEU A 19 10.04 6.11 11.01
C LEU A 19 11.17 5.08 11.25
N GLY A 20 12.38 5.54 11.58
CA GLY A 20 13.57 4.72 11.56
C GLY A 20 14.08 4.46 10.12
N LYS A 21 15.39 4.16 10.02
CA LYS A 21 16.11 4.12 8.73
C LYS A 21 15.44 3.23 7.68
N SER A 22 15.07 2.01 8.04
CA SER A 22 14.54 1.03 7.09
C SER A 22 13.22 1.46 6.45
N ASN A 23 12.30 2.03 7.23
CA ASN A 23 11.01 2.52 6.75
C ASN A 23 11.15 3.86 6.01
N HIS A 24 12.02 4.73 6.50
CA HIS A 24 12.38 5.95 5.77
C HIS A 24 12.93 5.64 4.37
N ASP A 25 13.89 4.71 4.27
CA ASP A 25 14.46 4.29 2.98
C ASP A 25 13.37 3.72 2.05
N LEU A 26 12.43 2.92 2.58
CA LEU A 26 11.31 2.39 1.80
C LEU A 26 10.38 3.50 1.29
N CYS A 27 10.14 4.56 2.07
CA CYS A 27 9.39 5.74 1.62
C CYS A 27 10.10 6.44 0.44
N LEU A 28 11.43 6.54 0.47
CA LEU A 28 12.18 7.10 -0.66
C LEU A 28 12.05 6.24 -1.94
N GLU A 29 11.96 4.92 -1.80
CA GLU A 29 11.70 4.03 -2.93
C GLU A 29 10.28 4.23 -3.50
N ALA A 30 9.26 4.41 -2.66
CA ALA A 30 7.91 4.73 -3.11
C ALA A 30 7.85 6.08 -3.85
N ILE A 31 8.62 7.08 -3.43
CA ILE A 31 8.76 8.36 -4.15
C ILE A 31 9.37 8.15 -5.55
N LYS A 32 10.37 7.28 -5.68
CA LYS A 32 10.96 6.95 -6.99
C LYS A 32 9.93 6.34 -7.94
N ALA A 33 9.02 5.51 -7.42
CA ALA A 33 7.97 4.88 -8.20
C ALA A 33 6.98 5.90 -8.82
N LEU A 34 6.79 7.09 -8.24
CA LEU A 34 5.93 8.14 -8.80
C LEU A 34 6.27 8.50 -10.25
N LYS A 35 7.55 8.39 -10.64
CA LYS A 35 8.01 8.75 -12.00
C LYS A 35 7.40 7.90 -13.11
N ASN A 36 7.00 6.68 -12.79
CA ASN A 36 6.44 5.73 -13.73
C ASN A 36 4.90 5.70 -13.73
N SER A 37 4.27 6.60 -12.97
CA SER A 37 2.81 6.76 -12.98
C SER A 37 2.33 7.19 -14.36
N HIS A 38 1.35 6.47 -14.89
CA HIS A 38 0.59 6.85 -16.06
C HIS A 38 -0.78 7.39 -15.61
N SER A 39 -0.87 8.70 -15.42
CA SER A 39 -2.07 9.37 -14.92
C SER A 39 -2.49 10.57 -15.79
N PRO A 40 -2.76 10.34 -17.10
CA PRO A 40 -3.08 11.42 -18.03
C PRO A 40 -4.42 12.10 -17.75
N TYR A 41 -5.36 11.41 -17.11
CA TYR A 41 -6.71 11.90 -16.85
C TYR A 41 -6.81 12.65 -15.53
N SER A 42 -6.42 12.01 -14.43
CA SER A 42 -6.55 12.61 -13.09
C SER A 42 -5.39 13.54 -12.71
N LYS A 43 -4.22 13.39 -13.34
CA LYS A 43 -2.95 13.99 -12.91
C LYS A 43 -2.54 13.60 -11.48
N PHE A 44 -3.17 12.56 -10.92
CA PHE A 44 -2.92 12.04 -9.58
C PHE A 44 -1.96 10.86 -9.68
N ARG A 45 -0.70 11.10 -9.35
CA ARG A 45 0.38 10.11 -9.40
C ARG A 45 0.46 9.38 -8.07
N VAL A 46 0.48 8.05 -8.10
CA VAL A 46 0.67 7.21 -6.91
C VAL A 46 1.89 6.32 -7.12
N GLY A 47 2.74 6.26 -6.11
CA GLY A 47 3.90 5.38 -6.06
C GLY A 47 3.80 4.45 -4.85
N ALA A 48 4.09 3.17 -5.08
CA ALA A 48 4.18 2.14 -4.06
C ALA A 48 5.51 1.40 -4.13
N ALA A 49 6.04 1.02 -2.99
CA ALA A 49 7.22 0.15 -2.89
C ALA A 49 6.98 -0.93 -1.83
N LEU A 50 7.28 -2.18 -2.16
CA LEU A 50 7.30 -3.30 -1.22
C LEU A 50 8.75 -3.60 -0.85
N ARG A 51 9.02 -3.79 0.43
CA ARG A 51 10.27 -4.40 0.91
C ARG A 51 9.99 -5.86 1.21
N LEU A 52 10.73 -6.75 0.54
CA LEU A 52 10.68 -8.18 0.77
C LEU A 52 11.66 -8.59 1.88
N LYS A 53 11.47 -9.77 2.44
CA LYS A 53 12.33 -10.31 3.50
C LYS A 53 13.79 -10.43 3.09
N SER A 54 14.06 -10.66 1.81
CA SER A 54 15.43 -10.67 1.24
C SER A 54 16.07 -9.27 1.16
N GLY A 55 15.31 -8.20 1.44
CA GLY A 55 15.72 -6.81 1.22
C GLY A 55 15.46 -6.29 -0.19
N LYS A 56 14.93 -7.14 -1.10
CA LYS A 56 14.55 -6.71 -2.45
C LYS A 56 13.39 -5.71 -2.40
N ILE A 57 13.42 -4.73 -3.31
CA ILE A 57 12.34 -3.76 -3.50
C ILE A 57 11.54 -4.09 -4.75
N VAL A 58 10.20 -4.12 -4.62
CA VAL A 58 9.26 -4.25 -5.73
C VAL A 58 8.46 -2.96 -5.85
N TYR A 59 8.45 -2.38 -7.03
CA TYR A 59 7.80 -1.09 -7.28
C TYR A 59 6.42 -1.25 -7.92
N GLY A 60 5.55 -0.28 -7.64
CA GLY A 60 4.29 -0.11 -8.34
C GLY A 60 4.00 1.37 -8.57
N SER A 61 3.36 1.66 -9.69
CA SER A 61 2.90 3.01 -10.05
C SER A 61 1.51 2.88 -10.63
N ASN A 62 0.60 3.82 -10.34
CA ASN A 62 -0.75 3.75 -10.89
C ASN A 62 -0.73 3.87 -12.42
N GLN A 63 -1.58 3.08 -13.06
CA GLN A 63 -1.73 2.99 -14.50
C GLN A 63 -3.19 3.27 -14.87
N GLU A 64 -3.47 4.49 -15.30
CA GLU A 64 -4.80 4.85 -15.80
C GLU A 64 -5.03 4.30 -17.20
N ASN A 65 -6.28 4.12 -17.57
CA ASN A 65 -6.69 3.63 -18.86
C ASN A 65 -7.98 4.32 -19.28
N ALA A 66 -8.15 4.60 -20.58
CA ALA A 66 -9.39 5.14 -21.13
C ALA A 66 -10.60 4.24 -20.84
N ALA A 67 -10.39 2.92 -20.83
CA ALA A 67 -11.32 1.95 -20.25
C ALA A 67 -11.09 1.88 -18.74
N TYR A 68 -11.71 2.74 -17.95
CA TYR A 68 -11.46 2.92 -16.52
C TYR A 68 -11.35 1.64 -15.70
N PRO A 69 -12.20 0.59 -15.91
CA PRO A 69 -12.05 -0.66 -15.17
C PRO A 69 -10.72 -1.39 -15.38
N SER A 70 -10.00 -1.10 -16.48
CA SER A 70 -8.69 -1.69 -16.80
C SER A 70 -7.52 -1.01 -16.06
N GLY A 71 -7.77 0.14 -15.43
CA GLY A 71 -6.75 0.85 -14.65
C GLY A 71 -6.37 0.11 -13.36
N LEU A 72 -5.13 0.29 -12.92
CA LEU A 72 -4.62 -0.28 -11.68
C LEU A 72 -4.01 0.78 -10.78
N CYS A 73 -4.30 0.68 -9.47
CA CYS A 73 -3.60 1.45 -8.45
C CYS A 73 -2.15 0.96 -8.29
N ALA A 74 -1.26 1.82 -7.84
CA ALA A 74 0.15 1.52 -7.62
C ALA A 74 0.36 0.30 -6.71
N GLU A 75 -0.42 0.20 -5.64
CA GLU A 75 -0.36 -0.92 -4.68
C GLU A 75 -0.64 -2.25 -5.38
N ARG A 76 -1.68 -2.32 -6.23
CA ARG A 76 -2.00 -3.56 -6.95
C ARG A 76 -0.94 -3.91 -7.99
N VAL A 77 -0.34 -2.92 -8.65
CA VAL A 77 0.79 -3.16 -9.56
C VAL A 77 1.95 -3.80 -8.80
N ALA A 78 2.32 -3.27 -7.63
CA ALA A 78 3.39 -3.83 -6.80
C ALA A 78 3.04 -5.24 -6.28
N LEU A 79 1.85 -5.43 -5.71
CA LEU A 79 1.40 -6.70 -5.11
C LEU A 79 1.28 -7.81 -6.15
N PHE A 80 0.75 -7.53 -7.34
CA PHE A 80 0.67 -8.52 -8.43
C PHE A 80 2.06 -8.83 -9.00
N THR A 81 2.96 -7.84 -9.10
CA THR A 81 4.36 -8.08 -9.48
C THR A 81 5.06 -8.99 -8.48
N TRP A 82 4.88 -8.76 -7.17
CA TRP A 82 5.36 -9.66 -6.13
C TRP A 82 4.81 -11.07 -6.32
N GLY A 83 3.50 -11.22 -6.45
CA GLY A 83 2.84 -12.52 -6.59
C GLY A 83 3.28 -13.30 -7.83
N ALA A 84 3.61 -12.62 -8.93
CA ALA A 84 4.06 -13.23 -10.17
C ALA A 84 5.55 -13.55 -10.19
N SER A 85 6.39 -12.73 -9.52
CA SER A 85 7.84 -12.80 -9.66
C SER A 85 8.58 -13.29 -8.42
N TYR A 86 7.98 -13.12 -7.23
CA TYR A 86 8.64 -13.38 -5.94
C TYR A 86 7.71 -14.06 -4.91
N PRO A 87 6.89 -15.06 -5.29
CA PRO A 87 5.82 -15.59 -4.44
C PRO A 87 6.32 -16.30 -3.17
N HIS A 88 7.62 -16.62 -3.09
CA HIS A 88 8.25 -17.29 -1.96
C HIS A 88 9.11 -16.36 -1.09
N ASP A 89 9.16 -15.06 -1.40
CA ASP A 89 9.90 -14.05 -0.63
C ASP A 89 8.88 -13.11 0.05
N PRO A 90 8.58 -13.28 1.33
CA PRO A 90 7.50 -12.55 2.01
C PRO A 90 7.67 -11.03 1.96
N ILE A 91 6.56 -10.32 1.84
CA ILE A 91 6.51 -8.86 1.98
C ILE A 91 6.60 -8.53 3.47
N GLU A 92 7.59 -7.73 3.87
CA GLU A 92 7.71 -7.19 5.22
C GLU A 92 6.93 -5.89 5.38
N ALA A 93 7.08 -4.98 4.40
CA ALA A 93 6.44 -3.67 4.46
C ALA A 93 6.07 -3.16 3.06
N MET A 94 5.05 -2.30 3.04
CA MET A 94 4.59 -1.55 1.87
C MET A 94 4.55 -0.07 2.20
N ALA A 95 5.23 0.78 1.43
CA ALA A 95 5.11 2.23 1.51
C ALA A 95 4.31 2.75 0.30
N VAL A 96 3.40 3.69 0.55
CA VAL A 96 2.54 4.30 -0.49
C VAL A 96 2.51 5.81 -0.31
N THR A 97 2.68 6.52 -1.43
CA THR A 97 2.55 7.98 -1.47
C THR A 97 1.84 8.43 -2.74
N ALA A 98 1.26 9.62 -2.67
CA ALA A 98 0.61 10.24 -3.82
C ALA A 98 1.14 11.66 -4.04
N GLN A 99 1.05 12.13 -5.28
CA GLN A 99 1.39 13.49 -5.69
C GLN A 99 0.49 13.96 -6.82
N THR A 100 0.07 15.20 -6.76
CA THR A 100 -0.60 15.91 -7.87
C THR A 100 -0.13 17.35 -7.91
N ASP A 101 -0.28 17.98 -9.09
CA ASP A 101 0.05 19.39 -9.29
C ASP A 101 -1.23 20.28 -9.22
N THR A 102 -2.40 19.66 -8.95
CA THR A 102 -3.71 20.36 -8.99
C THR A 102 -4.19 20.82 -7.62
N PHE A 103 -3.73 20.19 -6.54
CA PHE A 103 -4.05 20.53 -5.15
C PHE A 103 -2.98 20.00 -4.20
N GLU A 104 -3.00 20.48 -2.96
CA GLU A 104 -2.11 19.98 -1.92
C GLU A 104 -2.69 18.75 -1.22
N ILE A 105 -1.87 17.71 -1.04
CA ILE A 105 -2.23 16.51 -0.28
C ILE A 105 -1.72 16.69 1.15
N GLU A 106 -2.61 17.10 2.04
CA GLU A 106 -2.29 17.43 3.44
C GLU A 106 -2.12 16.22 4.35
N LYS A 107 -2.79 15.10 4.03
CA LYS A 107 -2.79 13.86 4.82
C LYS A 107 -2.43 12.65 3.97
N PRO A 108 -1.83 11.60 4.55
CA PRO A 108 -1.55 10.36 3.84
C PRO A 108 -2.78 9.81 3.12
N THR A 109 -2.62 9.46 1.84
CA THR A 109 -3.68 8.86 1.03
C THR A 109 -3.82 7.39 1.37
N ALA A 110 -5.01 6.97 1.79
CA ALA A 110 -5.29 5.58 2.12
C ALA A 110 -5.45 4.71 0.87
N CYS A 111 -5.13 3.42 1.01
CA CYS A 111 -5.39 2.42 -0.02
C CYS A 111 -6.90 2.26 -0.26
N CYS A 112 -7.30 2.09 -1.51
CA CYS A 112 -8.70 1.79 -1.82
C CYS A 112 -9.10 0.36 -1.43
N GLY A 113 -10.39 0.08 -1.31
CA GLY A 113 -10.89 -1.24 -0.90
C GLY A 113 -10.40 -2.40 -1.78
N SER A 114 -10.25 -2.18 -3.11
CA SER A 114 -9.69 -3.20 -4.02
C SER A 114 -8.22 -3.50 -3.72
N CYS A 115 -7.42 -2.48 -3.36
CA CYS A 115 -6.02 -2.68 -2.98
C CYS A 115 -5.91 -3.41 -1.64
N LEU A 116 -6.77 -3.08 -0.68
CA LEU A 116 -6.82 -3.76 0.62
C LEU A 116 -7.23 -5.23 0.47
N GLN A 117 -8.18 -5.55 -0.42
CA GLN A 117 -8.56 -6.94 -0.69
C GLN A 117 -7.41 -7.74 -1.30
N VAL A 118 -6.62 -7.15 -2.21
CA VAL A 118 -5.42 -7.82 -2.77
C VAL A 118 -4.35 -7.98 -1.70
N LEU A 119 -4.13 -6.98 -0.84
CA LEU A 119 -3.19 -7.08 0.28
C LEU A 119 -3.60 -8.20 1.25
N ALA A 120 -4.90 -8.33 1.56
CA ALA A 120 -5.42 -9.42 2.40
C ALA A 120 -5.07 -10.80 1.84
N GLU A 121 -5.21 -11.00 0.53
CA GLU A 121 -4.83 -12.25 -0.12
C GLU A 121 -3.31 -12.49 -0.08
N CYS A 122 -2.50 -11.43 -0.22
CA CYS A 122 -1.05 -11.55 -0.08
C CYS A 122 -0.64 -11.96 1.34
N GLU A 123 -1.19 -11.32 2.37
CA GLU A 123 -0.95 -11.68 3.78
C GLU A 123 -1.39 -13.12 4.09
N ASN A 124 -2.54 -13.53 3.57
CA ASN A 124 -3.02 -14.89 3.71
C ASN A 124 -2.10 -15.93 3.04
N ARG A 125 -1.57 -15.62 1.83
CA ARG A 125 -0.62 -16.50 1.12
C ARG A 125 0.70 -16.65 1.85
N GLN A 126 1.22 -15.58 2.44
CA GLN A 126 2.51 -15.60 3.16
C GLN A 126 2.39 -15.96 4.64
N GLY A 127 1.17 -15.92 5.23
CA GLY A 127 0.90 -16.25 6.63
C GLY A 127 1.39 -15.21 7.65
N THR A 128 1.75 -14.01 7.20
CA THR A 128 2.23 -12.92 8.06
C THR A 128 1.67 -11.57 7.60
N PRO A 129 1.38 -10.65 8.54
CA PRO A 129 0.90 -9.31 8.19
C PRO A 129 2.01 -8.49 7.50
N VAL A 130 1.59 -7.49 6.74
CA VAL A 130 2.46 -6.50 6.09
C VAL A 130 2.36 -5.19 6.85
N GLU A 131 3.51 -4.60 7.21
CA GLU A 131 3.52 -3.24 7.73
C GLU A 131 3.22 -2.25 6.59
N VAL A 132 2.18 -1.44 6.74
CA VAL A 132 1.76 -0.47 5.72
C VAL A 132 2.09 0.94 6.16
N ILE A 133 2.85 1.67 5.35
CA ILE A 133 3.29 3.04 5.58
C ILE A 133 2.63 3.93 4.53
N LEU A 134 1.66 4.72 4.94
CA LEU A 134 1.04 5.75 4.11
C LEU A 134 1.67 7.09 4.45
N PHE A 135 2.12 7.85 3.46
CA PHE A 135 2.76 9.13 3.74
C PHE A 135 2.54 10.15 2.63
N CYS A 136 2.73 11.41 2.96
CA CYS A 136 2.63 12.52 2.03
C CYS A 136 3.90 13.39 2.01
N LYS A 137 3.97 14.30 1.05
CA LYS A 137 5.16 15.12 0.75
C LYS A 137 5.60 16.01 1.93
N ASN A 138 4.66 16.42 2.78
CA ASN A 138 4.97 17.24 3.97
C ASN A 138 5.68 16.46 5.09
N GLY A 139 5.83 15.13 4.94
CA GLY A 139 6.50 14.25 5.89
C GLY A 139 5.55 13.48 6.82
N THR A 140 4.28 13.87 6.90
CA THR A 140 3.29 13.15 7.72
C THR A 140 3.17 11.70 7.24
N ALA A 141 3.22 10.75 8.17
CA ALA A 141 3.09 9.34 7.88
C ALA A 141 2.18 8.62 8.88
N TRP A 142 1.45 7.62 8.39
CA TRP A 142 0.67 6.68 9.19
C TRP A 142 1.22 5.28 8.97
N VAL A 143 1.44 4.55 10.06
CA VAL A 143 1.95 3.18 10.03
C VAL A 143 0.96 2.25 10.70
N MET A 144 0.53 1.24 9.97
CA MET A 144 -0.42 0.21 10.38
C MET A 144 0.18 -1.17 10.16
N ASN A 145 -0.19 -2.11 11.00
CA ASN A 145 0.28 -3.49 10.89
C ASN A 145 -0.87 -4.40 10.46
N GLY A 146 -0.75 -4.91 9.24
CA GLY A 146 -1.74 -5.80 8.65
C GLY A 146 -2.97 -5.10 8.08
N VAL A 147 -3.58 -5.77 7.13
CA VAL A 147 -4.78 -5.30 6.42
C VAL A 147 -6.00 -5.16 7.33
N GLU A 148 -6.08 -5.92 8.42
CA GLU A 148 -7.17 -5.85 9.41
C GLU A 148 -7.27 -4.46 10.06
N SER A 149 -6.15 -3.72 10.13
CA SER A 149 -6.14 -2.32 10.60
C SER A 149 -6.89 -1.35 9.67
N PHE A 150 -7.15 -1.75 8.43
CA PHE A 150 -7.88 -0.94 7.44
C PHE A 150 -9.27 -1.49 7.14
N LEU A 151 -9.40 -2.81 7.13
CA LEU A 151 -10.58 -3.51 6.66
C LEU A 151 -10.97 -4.57 7.69
N PRO A 152 -11.65 -4.17 8.79
CA PRO A 152 -11.99 -5.07 9.89
C PRO A 152 -13.01 -6.18 9.49
N PHE A 153 -13.72 -5.98 8.36
CA PHE A 153 -14.61 -6.99 7.76
C PHE A 153 -14.06 -7.39 6.39
N LEU A 154 -13.07 -8.27 6.40
CA LEU A 154 -12.46 -8.80 5.17
C LEU A 154 -13.37 -9.83 4.51
N PHE A 155 -13.42 -9.80 3.17
CA PHE A 155 -13.90 -10.95 2.43
C PHE A 155 -12.80 -12.02 2.40
N PHE A 156 -13.07 -13.12 3.09
CA PHE A 156 -12.18 -14.26 3.17
C PHE A 156 -12.97 -15.54 3.34
N GLU A 157 -12.73 -16.53 2.48
CA GLU A 157 -13.43 -17.82 2.53
C GLU A 157 -12.44 -18.98 2.37
N ASN A 158 -12.12 -19.62 3.48
CA ASN A 158 -11.18 -20.74 3.51
C ASN A 158 -11.64 -21.94 2.68
N LYS A 159 -12.95 -22.12 2.50
CA LYS A 159 -13.53 -23.23 1.74
C LYS A 159 -13.28 -23.13 0.24
N LEU A 160 -12.88 -21.93 -0.26
CA LEU A 160 -12.49 -21.74 -1.65
C LEU A 160 -11.09 -22.28 -1.95
N LYS A 161 -10.34 -22.66 -0.92
CA LYS A 161 -9.00 -23.24 -1.04
C LYS A 161 -9.05 -24.76 -1.20
N GLY A 162 -9.93 -25.30 -1.98
CA GLY A 162 -10.13 -26.71 -2.29
C GLY A 162 -9.07 -27.71 -1.85
#